data_dff625df6b8fd1d60c393eaf6e355b3d
#
_entry.id   dff625df6b8fd1d60c393eaf6e355b3d
#
_cell.length_a   1.000
_cell.length_b   1.000
_cell.length_c   1.000
_cell.angle_alpha   90.00
_cell.angle_beta   90.00
_cell.angle_gamma   90.00
#
_symmetry.space_group_name_H-M   'P 1'
#
loop_
_entity.id
_entity.type
_entity.pdbx_description
1 polymer ?
#
loop_
_entity_poly.entity_id
_entity_poly.type
_entity_poly.pdbx_seq_one_letter_code
_entity_poly.pdbx_strand_id
1 'polypeptide(L)'
;ARLRKAEQPVIVPGHGPNLADLLSRAEAAGADFVFIDTAPKSESAALAAAKLADLVLIPCQPSSLDLNAIADTVNIVALAKRPGTFVLNAVRTSSSLAEDAEEALSAYPIPLAPVRIVSRVVYVRSLAEGKGVPEFAPHSPAAREIAALFNFISQYGG
;
A
#
# COMPACT_ATOMS: atom_id res chain seq x y z
N ALA A 1 15.41 -3.12 -4.15
CA ALA A 1 16.32 -2.44 -5.07
C ALA A 1 17.60 -3.23 -5.36
N ARG A 2 18.31 -3.73 -4.32
CA ARG A 2 19.62 -4.41 -4.52
C ARG A 2 19.55 -5.71 -5.33
N LEU A 3 18.43 -6.41 -5.33
CA LEU A 3 18.24 -7.67 -6.06
C LEU A 3 17.67 -7.48 -7.46
N ARG A 4 17.01 -6.34 -7.72
CA ARG A 4 16.38 -6.07 -9.01
C ARG A 4 17.42 -5.60 -10.02
N LYS A 5 17.47 -6.27 -11.18
CA LYS A 5 18.34 -5.92 -12.32
C LYS A 5 17.64 -5.01 -13.36
N ALA A 6 16.34 -4.83 -13.24
CA ALA A 6 15.57 -3.97 -14.12
C ALA A 6 15.67 -2.49 -13.68
N GLU A 7 15.62 -1.57 -14.63
CA GLU A 7 15.66 -0.13 -14.39
C GLU A 7 14.39 0.40 -13.72
N GLN A 8 13.28 -0.28 -13.89
CA GLN A 8 11.98 0.07 -13.30
C GLN A 8 11.59 -0.88 -12.15
N PRO A 9 10.89 -0.41 -11.11
CA PRO A 9 10.59 1.00 -10.82
C PRO A 9 11.84 1.77 -10.36
N VAL A 10 11.91 3.06 -10.68
CA VAL A 10 12.95 3.95 -10.16
C VAL A 10 12.73 4.15 -8.67
N ILE A 11 13.78 3.97 -7.86
CA ILE A 11 13.71 4.14 -6.41
C ILE A 11 14.57 5.34 -6.02
N VAL A 12 13.92 6.34 -5.41
CA VAL A 12 14.56 7.58 -4.98
C VAL A 12 14.41 7.71 -3.47
N PRO A 13 15.52 7.85 -2.72
CA PRO A 13 15.43 8.16 -1.30
C PRO A 13 14.90 9.59 -1.12
N GLY A 14 13.87 9.75 -0.27
CA GLY A 14 13.23 11.02 0.01
C GLY A 14 13.10 11.30 1.50
N HIS A 15 13.05 12.57 1.87
CA HIS A 15 12.73 13.03 3.21
C HIS A 15 11.60 14.06 3.15
N GLY A 16 10.84 14.22 4.23
CA GLY A 16 9.66 15.09 4.26
C GLY A 16 9.82 16.46 3.59
N PRO A 17 10.89 17.24 3.85
CA PRO A 17 11.05 18.58 3.29
C PRO A 17 11.21 18.63 1.76
N ASN A 18 11.77 17.60 1.13
CA ASN A 18 11.98 17.58 -0.32
C ASN A 18 11.02 16.69 -1.11
N LEU A 19 10.00 16.14 -0.44
CA LEU A 19 9.08 15.20 -1.06
C LEU A 19 8.26 15.84 -2.19
N ALA A 20 7.79 17.08 -2.01
CA ALA A 20 7.06 17.81 -3.05
C ALA A 20 7.91 18.05 -4.31
N ASP A 21 9.19 18.42 -4.17
CA ASP A 21 10.12 18.57 -5.29
C ASP A 21 10.35 17.24 -6.02
N LEU A 22 10.50 16.14 -5.27
CA LEU A 22 10.64 14.81 -5.86
C LEU A 22 9.41 14.39 -6.65
N LEU A 23 8.20 14.69 -6.18
CA LEU A 23 6.95 14.43 -6.91
C LEU A 23 6.87 15.24 -8.20
N SER A 24 7.16 16.54 -8.14
CA SER A 24 7.17 17.40 -9.34
C SER A 24 8.19 16.92 -10.38
N ARG A 25 9.35 16.45 -9.94
CA ARG A 25 10.37 15.88 -10.85
C ARG A 25 9.94 14.53 -11.44
N ALA A 26 9.25 13.69 -10.68
CA ALA A 26 8.71 12.43 -11.18
C ALA A 26 7.63 12.69 -12.26
N GLU A 27 6.73 13.63 -12.02
CA GLU A 27 5.71 14.07 -12.96
C GLU A 27 6.35 14.62 -14.25
N ALA A 28 7.33 15.51 -14.14
CA ALA A 28 8.07 16.06 -15.29
C ALA A 28 8.85 14.99 -16.06
N ALA A 29 9.22 13.89 -15.41
CA ALA A 29 9.85 12.73 -16.04
C ALA A 29 8.84 11.74 -16.65
N GLY A 30 7.53 12.03 -16.60
CA GLY A 30 6.46 11.20 -17.18
C GLY A 30 6.10 9.97 -16.34
N ALA A 31 6.23 10.04 -15.02
CA ALA A 31 5.80 8.96 -14.15
C ALA A 31 4.26 8.93 -14.05
N ASP A 32 3.64 7.81 -14.39
CA ASP A 32 2.19 7.61 -14.25
C ASP A 32 1.78 7.41 -12.79
N PHE A 33 2.65 6.78 -11.98
CA PHE A 33 2.41 6.49 -10.56
C PHE A 33 3.66 6.72 -9.73
N VAL A 34 3.47 7.29 -8.54
CA VAL A 34 4.50 7.41 -7.51
C VAL A 34 4.00 6.77 -6.22
N PHE A 35 4.74 5.79 -5.70
CA PHE A 35 4.45 5.16 -4.41
C PHE A 35 5.40 5.75 -3.36
N ILE A 36 4.83 6.32 -2.29
CA ILE A 36 5.58 6.87 -1.18
C ILE A 36 5.56 5.84 -0.05
N ASP A 37 6.70 5.17 0.17
CA ASP A 37 6.87 4.27 1.31
C ASP A 37 7.42 5.06 2.51
N THR A 38 6.72 5.01 3.63
CA THR A 38 7.04 5.78 4.82
C THR A 38 7.73 4.92 5.87
N ALA A 39 8.73 5.48 6.54
CA ALA A 39 9.41 4.79 7.64
C ALA A 39 8.43 4.51 8.80
N PRO A 40 8.50 3.34 9.44
CA PRO A 40 7.67 3.02 10.60
C PRO A 40 7.96 4.01 11.75
N LYS A 41 6.92 4.33 12.53
CA LYS A 41 7.00 5.18 13.74
C LYS A 41 7.38 6.65 13.51
N SER A 42 7.21 7.18 12.31
CA SER A 42 7.40 8.61 12.02
C SER A 42 6.07 9.25 11.59
N GLU A 43 5.26 9.66 12.56
CA GLU A 43 3.95 10.31 12.32
C GLU A 43 4.08 11.57 11.46
N SER A 44 5.11 12.39 11.71
CA SER A 44 5.35 13.61 10.94
C SER A 44 5.68 13.33 9.47
N ALA A 45 6.48 12.28 9.19
CA ALA A 45 6.79 11.87 7.82
C ALA A 45 5.56 11.26 7.14
N ALA A 46 4.79 10.43 7.85
CA ALA A 46 3.55 9.85 7.35
C ALA A 46 2.51 10.94 7.02
N LEU A 47 2.34 11.93 7.89
CA LEU A 47 1.43 13.06 7.64
C LEU A 47 1.89 13.91 6.45
N ALA A 48 3.21 14.18 6.34
CA ALA A 48 3.75 14.93 5.21
C ALA A 48 3.52 14.19 3.88
N ALA A 49 3.75 12.88 3.85
CA ALA A 49 3.47 12.03 2.69
C ALA A 49 1.97 11.99 2.36
N ALA A 50 1.13 11.75 3.37
CA ALA A 50 -0.32 11.68 3.19
C ALA A 50 -0.91 12.96 2.61
N LYS A 51 -0.43 14.14 3.01
CA LYS A 51 -0.88 15.44 2.46
C LYS A 51 -0.61 15.62 0.97
N LEU A 52 0.39 14.95 0.45
CA LEU A 52 0.81 15.04 -0.96
C LEU A 52 0.25 13.91 -1.82
N ALA A 53 -0.29 12.86 -1.21
CA ALA A 53 -0.84 11.71 -1.91
C ALA A 53 -2.26 11.97 -2.43
N ASP A 54 -2.64 11.36 -3.54
CA ASP A 54 -4.02 11.33 -4.04
C ASP A 54 -4.84 10.27 -3.31
N LEU A 55 -4.18 9.20 -2.85
CA LEU A 55 -4.77 8.13 -2.06
C LEU A 55 -3.78 7.61 -1.01
N VAL A 56 -4.25 7.38 0.20
CA VAL A 56 -3.49 6.71 1.26
C VAL A 56 -3.92 5.25 1.37
N LEU A 57 -3.02 4.31 1.07
CA LEU A 57 -3.27 2.89 1.30
C LEU A 57 -2.88 2.51 2.73
N ILE A 58 -3.78 1.80 3.41
CA ILE A 58 -3.59 1.35 4.79
C ILE A 58 -3.61 -0.18 4.82
N PRO A 59 -2.45 -0.85 4.63
CA PRO A 59 -2.41 -2.29 4.70
C PRO A 59 -2.59 -2.78 6.14
N CYS A 60 -3.54 -3.71 6.33
CA CYS A 60 -3.89 -4.28 7.61
C CYS A 60 -3.79 -5.80 7.57
N GLN A 61 -3.19 -6.41 8.57
CA GLN A 61 -3.29 -7.86 8.76
C GLN A 61 -4.49 -8.17 9.64
N PRO A 62 -5.23 -9.26 9.40
CA PRO A 62 -6.33 -9.69 10.24
C PRO A 62 -5.86 -10.18 11.61
N SER A 63 -5.37 -9.27 12.45
CA SER A 63 -4.93 -9.52 13.80
C SER A 63 -5.38 -8.39 14.72
N SER A 64 -5.65 -8.69 15.98
CA SER A 64 -6.07 -7.69 16.97
C SER A 64 -5.00 -6.61 17.21
N LEU A 65 -3.73 -6.96 17.06
CA LEU A 65 -2.62 -6.03 17.24
C LEU A 65 -2.59 -4.96 16.14
N ASP A 66 -2.75 -5.38 14.89
CA ASP A 66 -2.78 -4.45 13.75
C ASP A 66 -4.02 -3.56 13.79
N LEU A 67 -5.17 -4.09 14.15
CA LEU A 67 -6.41 -3.31 14.29
C LEU A 67 -6.30 -2.22 15.36
N ASN A 68 -5.60 -2.48 16.46
CA ASN A 68 -5.36 -1.45 17.49
C ASN A 68 -4.41 -0.34 17.00
N ALA A 69 -3.42 -0.67 16.16
CA ALA A 69 -2.47 0.30 15.62
C ALA A 69 -3.06 1.16 14.49
N ILE A 70 -4.21 0.80 13.94
CA ILE A 70 -4.86 1.50 12.84
C ILE A 70 -5.37 2.89 13.24
N ALA A 71 -5.80 3.07 14.48
CA ALA A 71 -6.39 4.35 14.94
C ALA A 71 -5.46 5.55 14.67
N ASP A 72 -4.16 5.40 14.91
CA ASP A 72 -3.18 6.47 14.66
C ASP A 72 -3.09 6.79 13.16
N THR A 73 -3.11 5.76 12.31
CA THR A 73 -3.09 5.95 10.85
C THR A 73 -4.37 6.61 10.34
N VAL A 74 -5.53 6.24 10.88
CA VAL A 74 -6.81 6.89 10.58
C VAL A 74 -6.78 8.37 10.93
N ASN A 75 -6.21 8.73 12.07
CA ASN A 75 -6.02 10.11 12.48
C ASN A 75 -5.11 10.89 11.51
N ILE A 76 -4.02 10.28 11.04
CA ILE A 76 -3.14 10.87 10.03
C ILE A 76 -3.90 11.16 8.73
N VAL A 77 -4.69 10.20 8.24
CA VAL A 77 -5.50 10.37 7.03
C VAL A 77 -6.52 11.51 7.19
N ALA A 78 -7.19 11.56 8.33
CA ALA A 78 -8.14 12.63 8.65
C ALA A 78 -7.46 14.01 8.69
N LEU A 79 -6.28 14.13 9.32
CA LEU A 79 -5.49 15.36 9.37
C LEU A 79 -4.93 15.76 7.99
N ALA A 80 -4.61 14.80 7.15
CA ALA A 80 -4.16 15.04 5.77
C ALA A 80 -5.30 15.53 4.87
N LYS A 81 -6.56 15.26 5.22
CA LYS A 81 -7.76 15.54 4.42
C LYS A 81 -7.67 14.92 3.01
N ARG A 82 -7.18 13.70 2.94
CA ARG A 82 -7.02 12.93 1.70
C ARG A 82 -7.83 11.65 1.75
N PRO A 83 -8.22 11.10 0.59
CA PRO A 83 -8.85 9.78 0.55
C PRO A 83 -7.93 8.72 1.14
N GLY A 84 -8.50 7.79 1.89
CA GLY A 84 -7.81 6.61 2.39
C GLY A 84 -8.57 5.34 2.04
N THR A 85 -7.89 4.20 1.97
CA THR A 85 -8.52 2.90 1.85
C THR A 85 -7.75 1.85 2.64
N PHE A 86 -8.46 1.00 3.37
CA PHE A 86 -7.88 -0.18 3.99
C PHE A 86 -7.64 -1.26 2.94
N VAL A 87 -6.57 -2.02 3.11
CA VAL A 87 -6.27 -3.21 2.29
C VAL A 87 -5.97 -4.37 3.22
N LEU A 88 -6.83 -5.39 3.24
CA LEU A 88 -6.54 -6.61 3.99
C LEU A 88 -5.37 -7.35 3.35
N ASN A 89 -4.27 -7.45 4.09
CA ASN A 89 -3.01 -8.04 3.65
C ASN A 89 -2.66 -9.27 4.46
N ALA A 90 -1.93 -10.20 3.87
CA ALA A 90 -1.49 -11.45 4.48
C ALA A 90 -2.64 -12.29 5.08
N VAL A 91 -3.81 -12.25 4.46
CA VAL A 91 -5.00 -13.01 4.88
C VAL A 91 -4.73 -14.51 4.79
N ARG A 92 -5.09 -15.26 5.83
CA ARG A 92 -5.05 -16.72 5.82
C ARG A 92 -6.35 -17.28 5.24
N THR A 93 -6.26 -18.22 4.30
CA THR A 93 -7.42 -18.81 3.60
C THR A 93 -8.38 -19.62 4.50
N SER A 94 -7.94 -20.05 5.67
CA SER A 94 -8.70 -20.93 6.57
C SER A 94 -9.10 -20.26 7.89
N SER A 95 -9.22 -18.95 7.93
CA SER A 95 -9.45 -18.21 9.16
C SER A 95 -10.62 -17.24 9.02
N SER A 96 -11.52 -17.21 10.00
CA SER A 96 -12.60 -16.19 10.13
C SER A 96 -12.06 -14.80 10.52
N LEU A 97 -10.76 -14.70 10.83
CA LEU A 97 -10.15 -13.42 11.25
C LEU A 97 -10.27 -12.32 10.18
N ALA A 98 -10.45 -12.67 8.91
CA ALA A 98 -10.63 -11.67 7.87
C ALA A 98 -12.01 -11.01 7.98
N GLU A 99 -13.05 -11.79 8.26
CA GLU A 99 -14.41 -11.30 8.50
C GLU A 99 -14.47 -10.44 9.76
N ASP A 100 -13.84 -10.90 10.84
CA ASP A 100 -13.74 -10.16 12.12
C ASP A 100 -13.00 -8.80 11.90
N ALA A 101 -11.94 -8.82 11.06
CA ALA A 101 -11.20 -7.61 10.72
C ALA A 101 -12.03 -6.64 9.87
N GLU A 102 -12.80 -7.13 8.90
CA GLU A 102 -13.70 -6.31 8.08
C GLU A 102 -14.77 -5.64 8.94
N GLU A 103 -15.37 -6.38 9.87
CA GLU A 103 -16.34 -5.84 10.82
C GLU A 103 -15.72 -4.71 11.66
N ALA A 104 -14.54 -4.96 12.24
CA ALA A 104 -13.83 -3.97 13.05
C ALA A 104 -13.44 -2.72 12.24
N LEU A 105 -13.00 -2.90 10.98
CA LEU A 105 -12.64 -1.80 10.09
C LEU A 105 -13.85 -0.97 9.65
N SER A 106 -15.04 -1.57 9.60
CA SER A 106 -16.29 -0.88 9.25
C SER A 106 -16.68 0.24 10.23
N ALA A 107 -16.12 0.22 11.44
CA ALA A 107 -16.30 1.29 12.43
C ALA A 107 -15.58 2.60 12.07
N TYR A 108 -14.66 2.58 11.12
CA TYR A 108 -13.92 3.76 10.68
C TYR A 108 -14.52 4.37 9.40
N PRO A 109 -14.43 5.70 9.21
CA PRO A 109 -14.95 6.38 8.01
C PRO A 109 -14.00 6.26 6.80
N ILE A 110 -13.34 5.11 6.65
CA ILE A 110 -12.40 4.80 5.56
C ILE A 110 -12.87 3.50 4.91
N PRO A 111 -13.09 3.48 3.59
CA PRO A 111 -13.54 2.28 2.90
C PRO A 111 -12.48 1.18 2.86
N LEU A 112 -12.94 -0.05 2.77
CA LEU A 112 -12.10 -1.22 2.53
C LEU A 112 -11.99 -1.47 1.02
N ALA A 113 -10.78 -1.75 0.54
CA ALA A 113 -10.57 -2.18 -0.84
C ALA A 113 -11.31 -3.50 -1.13
N PRO A 114 -11.91 -3.68 -2.31
CA PRO A 114 -12.72 -4.85 -2.65
C PRO A 114 -11.87 -6.10 -2.96
N VAL A 115 -10.63 -6.13 -2.49
CA VAL A 115 -9.68 -7.22 -2.72
C VAL A 115 -8.90 -7.52 -1.45
N ARG A 116 -8.75 -8.80 -1.14
CA ARG A 116 -7.91 -9.31 -0.06
C ARG A 116 -6.60 -9.85 -0.64
N ILE A 117 -5.46 -9.50 -0.06
CA ILE A 117 -4.16 -10.05 -0.44
C ILE A 117 -3.87 -11.26 0.47
N VAL A 118 -3.94 -12.44 -0.11
CA VAL A 118 -3.79 -13.68 0.64
C VAL A 118 -2.32 -14.01 0.88
N SER A 119 -1.98 -14.47 2.09
CA SER A 119 -0.63 -14.92 2.44
C SER A 119 -0.21 -16.13 1.59
N ARG A 120 0.85 -15.99 0.80
CA ARG A 120 1.34 -17.02 -0.13
C ARG A 120 2.87 -17.04 -0.21
N VAL A 121 3.44 -18.20 -0.33
CA VAL A 121 4.89 -18.40 -0.49
C VAL A 121 5.44 -17.70 -1.75
N VAL A 122 4.61 -17.49 -2.78
CA VAL A 122 5.02 -16.81 -4.01
C VAL A 122 5.52 -15.39 -3.77
N TYR A 123 5.00 -14.66 -2.79
CA TYR A 123 5.50 -13.33 -2.43
C TYR A 123 6.94 -13.37 -1.92
N VAL A 124 7.25 -14.33 -1.04
CA VAL A 124 8.61 -14.50 -0.53
C VAL A 124 9.59 -14.87 -1.65
N ARG A 125 9.19 -15.80 -2.53
CA ARG A 125 10.01 -16.24 -3.66
C ARG A 125 10.25 -15.12 -4.68
N SER A 126 9.24 -14.36 -5.04
CA SER A 126 9.37 -13.24 -5.98
C SER A 126 10.32 -12.17 -5.45
N LEU A 127 10.21 -11.83 -4.17
CA LEU A 127 11.11 -10.85 -3.53
C LEU A 127 12.56 -11.34 -3.47
N ALA A 128 12.80 -12.64 -3.25
CA ALA A 128 14.14 -13.23 -3.27
C ALA A 128 14.82 -13.08 -4.64
N GLU A 129 14.04 -13.02 -5.73
CA GLU A 129 14.54 -12.77 -7.09
C GLU A 129 14.51 -11.26 -7.48
N GLY A 130 14.09 -10.39 -6.59
CA GLY A 130 13.97 -8.96 -6.86
C GLY A 130 12.85 -8.62 -7.87
N LYS A 131 11.83 -9.48 -7.96
CA LYS A 131 10.68 -9.34 -8.88
C LYS A 131 9.40 -9.06 -8.13
N GLY A 132 8.46 -8.36 -8.75
CA GLY A 132 7.07 -8.35 -8.33
C GLY A 132 6.38 -9.68 -8.66
N VAL A 133 5.30 -10.01 -7.93
CA VAL A 133 4.56 -11.27 -8.18
C VAL A 133 4.03 -11.37 -9.62
N PRO A 134 3.48 -10.31 -10.24
CA PRO A 134 3.05 -10.37 -11.64
C PRO A 134 4.18 -10.70 -12.62
N GLU A 135 5.42 -10.31 -12.31
CA GLU A 135 6.60 -10.62 -13.13
C GLU A 135 7.11 -12.05 -12.90
N PHE A 136 7.03 -12.53 -11.65
CA PHE A 136 7.52 -13.83 -11.24
C PHE A 136 6.56 -14.97 -11.57
N ALA A 137 5.27 -14.76 -11.34
CA ALA A 137 4.21 -15.75 -11.50
C ALA A 137 2.92 -15.11 -12.06
N PRO A 138 2.90 -14.68 -13.35
CA PRO A 138 1.85 -13.82 -13.92
C PRO A 138 0.45 -14.47 -13.91
N HIS A 139 0.37 -15.79 -13.94
CA HIS A 139 -0.92 -16.52 -13.94
C HIS A 139 -1.37 -16.98 -12.54
N SER A 140 -0.63 -16.62 -11.49
CA SER A 140 -0.95 -17.01 -10.12
C SER A 140 -2.16 -16.27 -9.55
N PRO A 141 -2.87 -16.84 -8.57
CA PRO A 141 -3.88 -16.09 -7.82
C PRO A 141 -3.34 -14.79 -7.21
N ALA A 142 -2.11 -14.81 -6.71
CA ALA A 142 -1.47 -13.63 -6.14
C ALA A 142 -1.27 -12.50 -7.17
N ALA A 143 -0.90 -12.84 -8.42
CA ALA A 143 -0.80 -11.84 -9.49
C ALA A 143 -2.16 -11.22 -9.81
N ARG A 144 -3.25 -12.02 -9.79
CA ARG A 144 -4.60 -11.50 -9.99
C ARG A 144 -5.06 -10.59 -8.83
N GLU A 145 -4.73 -10.93 -7.59
CA GLU A 145 -5.02 -10.11 -6.41
C GLU A 145 -4.32 -8.74 -6.50
N ILE A 146 -3.03 -8.73 -6.87
CA ILE A 146 -2.27 -7.48 -7.06
C ILE A 146 -2.83 -6.66 -8.25
N ALA A 147 -3.17 -7.30 -9.36
CA ALA A 147 -3.77 -6.61 -10.51
C ALA A 147 -5.14 -5.99 -10.14
N ALA A 148 -5.97 -6.71 -9.38
CA ALA A 148 -7.25 -6.19 -8.91
C ALA A 148 -7.07 -4.99 -7.96
N LEU A 149 -6.10 -5.06 -7.05
CA LEU A 149 -5.76 -3.93 -6.19
C LEU A 149 -5.27 -2.74 -7.01
N PHE A 150 -4.37 -2.95 -7.97
CA PHE A 150 -3.87 -1.90 -8.85
C PHE A 150 -5.00 -1.22 -9.64
N ASN A 151 -5.88 -2.00 -10.25
CA ASN A 151 -7.04 -1.47 -10.97
C ASN A 151 -7.97 -0.64 -10.07
N PHE A 152 -8.13 -1.05 -8.81
CA PHE A 152 -8.91 -0.28 -7.84
C PHE A 152 -8.26 1.05 -7.51
N ILE A 153 -6.95 1.06 -7.18
CA ILE A 153 -6.25 2.30 -6.81
C ILE A 153 -6.08 3.26 -7.99
N SER A 154 -5.97 2.74 -9.22
CA SER A 154 -5.84 3.57 -10.43
C SER A 154 -7.06 4.48 -10.69
N GLN A 155 -8.18 4.24 -10.03
CA GLN A 155 -9.38 5.07 -10.13
C GLN A 155 -9.27 6.39 -9.35
N TYR A 156 -8.27 6.51 -8.46
CA TYR A 156 -8.05 7.68 -7.63
C TYR A 156 -7.00 8.66 -8.20
N GLY A 157 -6.25 8.24 -9.23
CA GLY A 157 -5.29 9.08 -9.95
C GLY A 157 -5.92 9.58 -11.24
N GLY A 158 -6.31 10.84 -11.29
CA GLY A 158 -6.90 11.49 -12.45
C GLY A 158 -7.01 12.97 -12.22
#